data_d99fec7fe1222d0d5c3296d66b3510d3
#
_entry.id   d99fec7fe1222d0d5c3296d66b3510d3
#
_cell.length_a   1.000
_cell.length_b   1.000
_cell.length_c   1.000
_cell.angle_alpha   90.00
_cell.angle_beta   90.00
_cell.angle_gamma   90.00
#
_symmetry.space_group_name_H-M   'P 1'
#
loop_
_entity.id
_entity.type
_entity.pdbx_description
1 polymer ?
#
loop_
_entity_poly.entity_id
_entity_poly.type
_entity_poly.pdbx_seq_one_letter_code
_entity_poly.pdbx_strand_id
1 'polypeptide(L)'
;MGDYMSGYREKVTDDQLISLIDTGVSNSAGDFLNSSELANDRLQSTYEDAGLPAGHLSPNGVSKIVSSDTTETIEAYLAIISELMFNNNRLAKFKSWTASPSAIAAANDASDLVNYTIFKKNNGWELMNTWVKSALLWKNSIIRWDFVEDISTSFEEYDSLTEESLDLKLSEKDIEVVGELNFNPATNSYEDVRLKRSYDMSRVKIENVPPENFLISRDASSIEDANFVGVQIEMSRSDIRKMYPDMAEEVSDWSELPSSGEEHSNYSEDVAVRKRVTGQTYWSGASDDNHDMLEANINVAVTECWIKVDRDGDGIAELKHIIIAGSTILHEEDCSYVPLASLSPFEIPYEFYGLSIADMTRSTTLTSTAILRGFVENTYLSNYSPKLADPNVVDFSALQNMRPKQIIPT
;
A
#
# COMPACT_ATOMS: atom_id res chain seq x y z
N MET A 1 -1.20 -30.40 -50.86
CA MET A 1 -1.89 -29.40 -50.04
C MET A 1 -1.87 -29.98 -48.64
N GLY A 2 -0.99 -29.47 -47.83
CA GLY A 2 -0.75 -30.07 -46.51
C GLY A 2 -1.84 -29.66 -45.55
N ASP A 3 -2.37 -30.66 -44.85
CA ASP A 3 -3.14 -30.50 -43.63
C ASP A 3 -2.24 -29.78 -42.62
N TYR A 4 -2.53 -28.51 -42.35
CA TYR A 4 -2.11 -27.86 -41.13
C TYR A 4 -2.94 -28.48 -40.02
N MET A 5 -2.33 -29.42 -39.31
CA MET A 5 -2.83 -29.90 -38.04
C MET A 5 -3.09 -28.68 -37.16
N SER A 6 -4.36 -28.35 -36.89
CA SER A 6 -4.77 -27.57 -35.74
C SER A 6 -4.37 -28.41 -34.52
N GLY A 7 -3.17 -28.18 -34.02
CA GLY A 7 -2.78 -28.72 -32.71
C GLY A 7 -3.74 -28.11 -31.71
N TYR A 8 -4.62 -28.93 -31.16
CA TYR A 8 -5.33 -28.61 -29.93
C TYR A 8 -4.24 -28.28 -28.89
N ARG A 9 -4.07 -26.99 -28.58
CA ARG A 9 -3.29 -26.62 -27.43
C ARG A 9 -4.10 -27.06 -26.22
N GLU A 10 -3.47 -27.76 -25.29
CA GLU A 10 -4.13 -28.12 -24.03
C GLU A 10 -4.51 -26.85 -23.30
N LYS A 11 -5.73 -26.83 -22.78
CA LYS A 11 -6.20 -25.75 -21.89
C LYS A 11 -5.27 -25.66 -20.69
N VAL A 12 -4.93 -24.44 -20.28
CA VAL A 12 -4.14 -24.23 -19.09
C VAL A 12 -4.94 -24.69 -17.87
N THR A 13 -4.41 -25.66 -17.13
CA THR A 13 -5.02 -26.16 -15.88
C THR A 13 -4.81 -25.17 -14.73
N ASP A 14 -5.57 -25.33 -13.64
CA ASP A 14 -5.44 -24.49 -12.44
C ASP A 14 -4.04 -24.59 -11.83
N ASP A 15 -3.45 -25.79 -11.76
CA ASP A 15 -2.08 -26.00 -11.27
C ASP A 15 -1.04 -25.28 -12.15
N GLN A 16 -1.22 -25.31 -13.46
CA GLN A 16 -0.33 -24.59 -14.37
C GLN A 16 -0.48 -23.07 -14.23
N LEU A 17 -1.69 -22.60 -14.02
CA LEU A 17 -1.97 -21.17 -13.80
C LEU A 17 -1.33 -20.68 -12.51
N ILE A 18 -1.48 -21.41 -11.42
CA ILE A 18 -0.83 -21.12 -10.13
C ILE A 18 0.69 -21.09 -10.30
N SER A 19 1.27 -22.07 -10.99
CA SER A 19 2.71 -22.10 -11.26
C SER A 19 3.18 -20.91 -12.10
N LEU A 20 2.37 -20.43 -13.05
CA LEU A 20 2.68 -19.20 -13.82
C LEU A 20 2.64 -17.95 -12.94
N ILE A 21 1.65 -17.86 -12.04
CA ILE A 21 1.54 -16.76 -11.08
C ILE A 21 2.72 -16.76 -10.12
N ASP A 22 3.08 -17.91 -9.54
CA ASP A 22 4.24 -18.06 -8.65
C ASP A 22 5.56 -17.66 -9.35
N THR A 23 5.69 -18.04 -10.63
CA THR A 23 6.83 -17.61 -11.45
C THR A 23 6.82 -16.10 -11.66
N GLY A 24 5.65 -15.50 -11.91
CA GLY A 24 5.46 -14.04 -12.01
C GLY A 24 5.85 -13.32 -10.72
N VAL A 25 5.37 -13.81 -9.58
CA VAL A 25 5.70 -13.28 -8.26
C VAL A 25 7.21 -13.36 -7.99
N SER A 26 7.81 -14.53 -8.20
CA SER A 26 9.25 -14.75 -7.94
C SER A 26 10.14 -13.90 -8.82
N ASN A 27 9.80 -13.75 -10.10
CA ASN A 27 10.56 -12.90 -11.01
C ASN A 27 10.44 -11.41 -10.67
N SER A 28 9.27 -10.96 -10.24
CA SER A 28 9.03 -9.58 -9.84
C SER A 28 9.76 -9.22 -8.53
N ALA A 29 9.70 -10.08 -7.53
CA ALA A 29 10.38 -9.89 -6.25
C ALA A 29 11.90 -9.68 -6.43
N GLY A 30 12.53 -10.40 -7.38
CA GLY A 30 13.96 -10.29 -7.63
C GLY A 30 14.44 -8.89 -8.08
N ASP A 31 13.60 -8.11 -8.73
CA ASP A 31 13.97 -6.74 -9.16
C ASP A 31 13.87 -5.72 -8.03
N PHE A 32 12.91 -5.89 -7.13
CA PHE A 32 12.79 -5.03 -5.96
C PHE A 32 13.92 -5.27 -4.95
N LEU A 33 14.35 -6.51 -4.79
CA LEU A 33 15.43 -6.91 -3.87
C LEU A 33 16.80 -6.34 -4.21
N ASN A 34 17.13 -6.21 -5.49
CA ASN A 34 18.36 -5.53 -5.92
C ASN A 34 18.38 -4.05 -5.52
N SER A 35 17.26 -3.49 -5.10
CA SER A 35 17.12 -2.13 -4.56
C SER A 35 17.03 -2.07 -3.04
N SER A 36 17.02 -3.20 -2.29
CA SER A 36 16.80 -3.22 -0.85
C SER A 36 17.91 -2.54 -0.03
N GLU A 37 19.18 -2.71 -0.42
CA GLU A 37 20.28 -1.93 0.16
C GLU A 37 20.09 -0.41 -0.05
N LEU A 38 19.62 -0.04 -1.26
CA LEU A 38 19.30 1.34 -1.60
C LEU A 38 18.07 1.84 -0.83
N ALA A 39 17.09 0.97 -0.58
CA ALA A 39 15.90 1.28 0.21
C ALA A 39 16.26 1.53 1.67
N ASN A 40 17.14 0.72 2.25
CA ASN A 40 17.69 0.94 3.59
C ASN A 40 18.39 2.28 3.72
N ASP A 41 19.29 2.60 2.79
CA ASP A 41 20.02 3.88 2.79
C ASP A 41 19.04 5.06 2.65
N ARG A 42 18.00 4.93 1.83
CA ARG A 42 16.95 5.94 1.64
C ARG A 42 16.13 6.18 2.89
N LEU A 43 15.63 5.10 3.50
CA LEU A 43 14.85 5.18 4.73
C LEU A 43 15.68 5.70 5.87
N GLN A 44 16.91 5.24 6.00
CA GLN A 44 17.83 5.70 7.02
C GLN A 44 18.11 7.19 6.87
N SER A 45 18.42 7.66 5.65
CA SER A 45 18.66 9.07 5.39
C SER A 45 17.42 9.96 5.54
N THR A 46 16.22 9.38 5.42
CA THR A 46 14.96 10.12 5.44
C THR A 46 14.29 10.14 6.81
N TYR A 47 14.42 9.08 7.60
CA TYR A 47 13.64 8.90 8.83
C TYR A 47 14.48 8.68 10.11
N GLU A 48 15.63 8.03 10.02
CA GLU A 48 16.40 7.73 11.24
C GLU A 48 17.05 8.96 11.86
N ASP A 49 17.30 10.01 11.09
CA ASP A 49 18.08 11.15 11.55
C ASP A 49 17.24 12.33 12.04
N ALA A 50 15.96 12.36 11.75
CA ALA A 50 15.09 13.46 12.15
C ALA A 50 14.89 13.60 13.67
N GLY A 51 15.44 12.70 14.49
CA GLY A 51 15.18 12.68 15.90
C GLY A 51 16.34 12.30 16.83
N LEU A 52 17.56 12.14 16.34
CA LEU A 52 18.69 11.83 17.21
C LEU A 52 19.16 13.09 17.95
N PRO A 53 18.98 13.17 19.29
CA PRO A 53 19.48 14.31 20.04
C PRO A 53 20.99 14.39 19.89
N ALA A 54 21.48 15.63 19.77
CA ALA A 54 22.92 15.93 19.75
C ALA A 54 23.61 15.24 20.91
N GLY A 55 24.50 14.30 20.62
CA GLY A 55 25.25 13.58 21.64
C GLY A 55 25.28 12.06 21.49
N HIS A 56 24.67 11.49 20.50
CA HIS A 56 24.78 10.05 20.21
C HIS A 56 26.09 9.71 19.52
N LEU A 57 27.14 9.75 20.32
CA LEU A 57 28.37 9.03 19.99
C LEU A 57 28.17 7.56 20.36
N SER A 58 28.58 6.66 19.48
CA SER A 58 28.75 5.24 19.82
C SER A 58 29.60 5.15 21.09
N PRO A 59 29.46 4.10 21.93
CA PRO A 59 30.37 3.85 23.05
C PRO A 59 31.86 3.89 22.65
N ASN A 60 32.16 3.68 21.38
CA ASN A 60 33.50 3.75 20.80
C ASN A 60 33.89 5.14 20.29
N GLY A 61 33.10 6.19 20.54
CA GLY A 61 33.41 7.56 20.12
C GLY A 61 33.17 7.87 18.64
N VAL A 62 32.56 6.98 17.89
CA VAL A 62 32.24 7.18 16.45
C VAL A 62 30.92 7.92 16.31
N SER A 63 30.89 8.96 15.49
CA SER A 63 29.68 9.72 15.20
C SER A 63 28.70 8.88 14.35
N LYS A 64 27.39 8.95 14.68
CA LYS A 64 26.30 8.33 13.93
C LYS A 64 25.47 9.33 13.11
N ILE A 65 25.91 10.56 13.01
CA ILE A 65 25.20 11.61 12.28
C ILE A 65 25.05 11.20 10.81
N VAL A 66 23.87 11.42 10.24
CA VAL A 66 23.55 11.30 8.81
C VAL A 66 23.09 12.67 8.31
N SER A 67 23.47 13.06 7.11
CA SER A 67 23.04 14.34 6.52
C SER A 67 21.57 14.27 6.05
N SER A 68 20.80 15.34 6.28
CA SER A 68 19.38 15.45 5.90
C SER A 68 19.13 15.91 4.46
N ASP A 69 20.15 15.97 3.62
CA ASP A 69 20.06 16.52 2.26
C ASP A 69 18.96 15.88 1.43
N THR A 70 18.79 14.56 1.50
CA THR A 70 17.74 13.81 0.78
C THR A 70 16.36 14.18 1.29
N THR A 71 16.15 14.21 2.60
CA THR A 71 14.86 14.56 3.22
C THR A 71 14.44 15.97 2.87
N GLU A 72 15.35 16.94 3.04
CA GLU A 72 15.08 18.35 2.73
C GLU A 72 14.71 18.54 1.27
N THR A 73 15.40 17.85 0.38
CA THR A 73 15.11 17.92 -1.06
C THR A 73 13.74 17.35 -1.38
N ILE A 74 13.39 16.16 -0.85
CA ILE A 74 12.09 15.52 -1.08
C ILE A 74 10.96 16.41 -0.56
N GLU A 75 11.07 16.93 0.67
CA GLU A 75 10.04 17.79 1.26
C GLU A 75 9.88 19.10 0.50
N ALA A 76 10.97 19.68 0.00
CA ALA A 76 10.90 20.90 -0.83
C ALA A 76 10.16 20.65 -2.15
N TYR A 77 10.47 19.56 -2.87
CA TYR A 77 9.76 19.22 -4.09
C TYR A 77 8.30 18.86 -3.83
N LEU A 78 8.03 18.12 -2.76
CA LEU A 78 6.67 17.76 -2.36
C LEU A 78 5.83 19.01 -2.09
N ALA A 79 6.38 20.02 -1.40
CA ALA A 79 5.68 21.27 -1.14
C ALA A 79 5.31 22.01 -2.43
N ILE A 80 6.24 22.09 -3.39
CA ILE A 80 6.00 22.75 -4.68
C ILE A 80 4.94 21.99 -5.49
N ILE A 81 5.04 20.67 -5.58
CA ILE A 81 4.09 19.85 -6.33
C ILE A 81 2.70 19.90 -5.68
N SER A 82 2.64 19.83 -4.35
CA SER A 82 1.37 19.95 -3.60
C SER A 82 0.70 21.29 -3.85
N GLU A 83 1.44 22.39 -3.86
CA GLU A 83 0.89 23.71 -4.19
C GLU A 83 0.32 23.75 -5.61
N LEU A 84 1.02 23.20 -6.59
CA LEU A 84 0.55 23.13 -7.97
C LEU A 84 -0.71 22.28 -8.13
N MET A 85 -0.78 21.14 -7.46
CA MET A 85 -1.90 20.19 -7.56
C MET A 85 -3.16 20.69 -6.85
N PHE A 86 -3.01 21.31 -5.67
CA PHE A 86 -4.15 21.61 -4.80
C PHE A 86 -4.63 23.08 -4.87
N ASN A 87 -3.95 23.92 -5.62
CA ASN A 87 -4.28 25.35 -5.70
C ASN A 87 -5.75 25.64 -6.07
N ASN A 88 -6.41 24.77 -6.85
CA ASN A 88 -7.78 24.96 -7.30
C ASN A 88 -8.75 23.82 -6.90
N ASN A 89 -8.33 22.85 -6.11
CA ASN A 89 -9.10 21.62 -5.83
C ASN A 89 -9.65 20.91 -7.08
N ARG A 90 -8.96 21.04 -8.21
CA ARG A 90 -9.35 20.46 -9.50
C ARG A 90 -8.13 19.80 -10.14
N LEU A 91 -7.96 18.49 -9.92
CA LEU A 91 -6.90 17.69 -10.53
C LEU A 91 -7.23 17.31 -11.97
N ALA A 92 -8.47 16.95 -12.24
CA ALA A 92 -8.92 16.51 -13.53
C ALA A 92 -9.84 17.52 -14.21
N LYS A 93 -9.60 17.77 -15.49
CA LYS A 93 -10.45 18.60 -16.33
C LYS A 93 -10.68 17.93 -17.68
N PHE A 94 -11.87 17.43 -17.89
CA PHE A 94 -12.29 16.87 -19.17
C PHE A 94 -12.66 17.98 -20.15
N LYS A 95 -12.34 17.76 -21.43
CA LYS A 95 -12.70 18.65 -22.51
C LYS A 95 -13.46 17.87 -23.57
N SER A 96 -14.54 18.42 -24.06
CA SER A 96 -15.27 17.82 -25.18
C SER A 96 -14.48 17.97 -26.49
N TRP A 97 -14.47 16.91 -27.29
CA TRP A 97 -13.98 16.97 -28.69
C TRP A 97 -14.95 17.71 -29.61
N THR A 98 -16.25 17.70 -29.27
CA THR A 98 -17.31 18.32 -30.05
C THR A 98 -17.72 19.64 -29.42
N ALA A 99 -17.93 20.68 -30.22
CA ALA A 99 -18.38 21.99 -29.74
C ALA A 99 -19.91 22.04 -29.42
N SER A 100 -20.56 20.89 -29.25
CA SER A 100 -21.98 20.87 -28.91
C SER A 100 -22.19 21.25 -27.44
N PRO A 101 -23.20 22.08 -27.11
CA PRO A 101 -23.47 22.49 -25.72
C PRO A 101 -23.69 21.31 -24.76
N SER A 102 -24.33 20.24 -25.22
CA SER A 102 -24.55 19.03 -24.42
C SER A 102 -23.25 18.26 -24.12
N ALA A 103 -22.35 18.17 -25.09
CA ALA A 103 -21.05 17.51 -24.87
C ALA A 103 -20.12 18.33 -23.95
N ILE A 104 -20.22 19.65 -24.00
CA ILE A 104 -19.48 20.54 -23.08
C ILE A 104 -20.02 20.40 -21.65
N ALA A 105 -21.34 20.35 -21.49
CA ALA A 105 -21.99 20.12 -20.19
C ALA A 105 -21.56 18.77 -19.61
N ALA A 106 -21.65 17.67 -20.39
CA ALA A 106 -21.22 16.35 -19.97
C ALA A 106 -19.72 16.29 -19.56
N ALA A 107 -18.84 17.00 -20.27
CA ALA A 107 -17.42 17.07 -19.91
C ALA A 107 -17.19 17.84 -18.59
N ASN A 108 -17.97 18.87 -18.30
CA ASN A 108 -17.92 19.59 -17.03
C ASN A 108 -18.44 18.71 -15.89
N ASP A 109 -19.58 18.04 -16.09
CA ASP A 109 -20.16 17.10 -15.11
C ASP A 109 -19.19 15.96 -14.79
N ALA A 110 -18.55 15.40 -15.81
CA ALA A 110 -17.50 14.37 -15.62
C ALA A 110 -16.31 14.91 -14.82
N SER A 111 -15.89 16.17 -15.09
CA SER A 111 -14.81 16.82 -14.34
C SER A 111 -15.17 16.99 -12.87
N ASP A 112 -16.39 17.45 -12.60
CA ASP A 112 -16.86 17.69 -11.23
C ASP A 112 -17.06 16.35 -10.48
N LEU A 113 -17.57 15.30 -11.14
CA LEU A 113 -17.72 13.97 -10.56
C LEU A 113 -16.37 13.35 -10.17
N VAL A 114 -15.38 13.38 -11.06
CA VAL A 114 -14.05 12.80 -10.79
C VAL A 114 -13.36 13.56 -9.65
N ASN A 115 -13.38 14.90 -9.67
CA ASN A 115 -12.80 15.70 -8.58
C ASN A 115 -13.53 15.47 -7.25
N TYR A 116 -14.86 15.33 -7.26
CA TYR A 116 -15.63 14.99 -6.06
C TYR A 116 -15.24 13.60 -5.52
N THR A 117 -15.11 12.62 -6.39
CA THR A 117 -14.71 11.25 -6.01
C THR A 117 -13.33 11.24 -5.38
N ILE A 118 -12.36 11.92 -5.98
CA ILE A 118 -10.99 11.99 -5.45
C ILE A 118 -10.96 12.75 -4.11
N PHE A 119 -11.46 13.98 -4.07
CA PHE A 119 -11.27 14.86 -2.92
C PHE A 119 -12.22 14.58 -1.75
N LYS A 120 -13.48 14.23 -2.03
CA LYS A 120 -14.50 14.10 -0.98
C LYS A 120 -14.71 12.66 -0.55
N LYS A 121 -14.68 11.70 -1.49
CA LYS A 121 -14.90 10.29 -1.17
C LYS A 121 -13.63 9.56 -0.74
N ASN A 122 -12.44 9.99 -1.21
CA ASN A 122 -11.17 9.29 -1.02
C ASN A 122 -10.08 10.12 -0.32
N ASN A 123 -10.42 11.23 0.35
CA ASN A 123 -9.43 12.07 1.03
C ASN A 123 -8.25 12.44 0.10
N GLY A 124 -8.56 13.04 -1.05
CA GLY A 124 -7.63 13.24 -2.16
C GLY A 124 -6.34 13.96 -1.82
N TRP A 125 -6.33 14.81 -0.78
CA TRP A 125 -5.11 15.47 -0.35
C TRP A 125 -4.08 14.47 0.19
N GLU A 126 -4.48 13.62 1.11
CA GLU A 126 -3.60 12.60 1.71
C GLU A 126 -3.17 11.56 0.68
N LEU A 127 -4.14 11.09 -0.14
CA LEU A 127 -3.89 10.15 -1.22
C LEU A 127 -2.81 10.64 -2.18
N MET A 128 -2.96 11.85 -2.71
CA MET A 128 -2.04 12.42 -3.70
C MET A 128 -0.70 12.79 -3.08
N ASN A 129 -0.71 13.34 -1.86
CA ASN A 129 0.52 13.67 -1.14
C ASN A 129 1.37 12.41 -0.88
N THR A 130 0.74 11.33 -0.43
CA THR A 130 1.40 10.03 -0.23
C THR A 130 1.91 9.47 -1.56
N TRP A 131 1.11 9.54 -2.63
CA TRP A 131 1.47 9.05 -3.95
C TRP A 131 2.72 9.74 -4.49
N VAL A 132 2.74 11.08 -4.47
CA VAL A 132 3.88 11.88 -4.93
C VAL A 132 5.10 11.65 -4.05
N LYS A 133 4.94 11.68 -2.72
CA LYS A 133 6.05 11.46 -1.78
C LYS A 133 6.68 10.07 -1.97
N SER A 134 5.86 9.06 -2.14
CA SER A 134 6.32 7.70 -2.42
C SER A 134 7.11 7.63 -3.73
N ALA A 135 6.64 8.26 -4.80
CA ALA A 135 7.35 8.31 -6.09
C ALA A 135 8.71 9.01 -5.97
N LEU A 136 8.78 10.15 -5.27
CA LEU A 136 10.02 10.88 -5.05
C LEU A 136 11.06 10.08 -4.25
N LEU A 137 10.59 9.19 -3.36
CA LEU A 137 11.45 8.36 -2.52
C LEU A 137 11.82 7.03 -3.18
N TRP A 138 10.84 6.31 -3.77
CA TRP A 138 10.97 4.91 -4.19
C TRP A 138 11.12 4.68 -5.70
N LYS A 139 11.30 5.68 -6.53
CA LYS A 139 11.34 5.65 -8.00
C LYS A 139 9.97 5.66 -8.66
N ASN A 140 9.08 4.76 -8.24
CA ASN A 140 7.71 4.67 -8.71
C ASN A 140 6.75 4.63 -7.52
N SER A 141 5.54 5.07 -7.75
CA SER A 141 4.44 4.91 -6.79
C SER A 141 3.20 4.48 -7.55
N ILE A 142 2.45 3.60 -6.94
CA ILE A 142 1.29 2.96 -7.56
C ILE A 142 0.04 3.36 -6.80
N ILE A 143 -1.01 3.71 -7.53
CA ILE A 143 -2.37 3.81 -7.00
C ILE A 143 -3.24 2.74 -7.64
N ARG A 144 -4.18 2.26 -6.86
CA ARG A 144 -5.21 1.30 -7.24
C ARG A 144 -6.58 1.94 -7.08
N TRP A 145 -7.51 1.58 -7.95
CA TRP A 145 -8.92 1.94 -7.77
C TRP A 145 -9.81 0.73 -7.98
N ASP A 146 -10.80 0.61 -7.11
CA ASP A 146 -11.81 -0.43 -7.13
C ASP A 146 -13.18 0.16 -6.90
N PHE A 147 -14.20 -0.52 -7.38
CA PHE A 147 -15.57 -0.23 -7.01
C PHE A 147 -15.97 -1.09 -5.82
N VAL A 148 -16.23 -0.44 -4.69
CA VAL A 148 -16.65 -1.12 -3.47
C VAL A 148 -18.15 -0.95 -3.31
N GLU A 149 -18.87 -2.04 -3.37
CA GLU A 149 -20.29 -2.09 -3.03
C GLU A 149 -20.45 -2.05 -1.51
N ASP A 150 -21.14 -1.04 -1.01
CA ASP A 150 -21.42 -0.87 0.41
C ASP A 150 -22.90 -0.51 0.58
N ILE A 151 -23.71 -1.50 0.98
CA ILE A 151 -25.12 -1.31 1.25
C ILE A 151 -25.33 -1.32 2.78
N SER A 152 -25.45 -0.12 3.32
CA SER A 152 -25.79 0.04 4.72
C SER A 152 -27.30 -0.11 4.93
N THR A 153 -27.70 -0.86 5.94
CA THR A 153 -29.12 -1.05 6.27
C THR A 153 -29.44 -0.49 7.65
N SER A 154 -30.52 0.30 7.73
CA SER A 154 -31.07 0.74 9.01
C SER A 154 -32.48 0.19 9.18
N PHE A 155 -32.84 -0.11 10.43
CA PHE A 155 -34.18 -0.57 10.77
C PHE A 155 -34.92 0.54 11.52
N GLU A 156 -36.12 0.82 11.05
CA GLU A 156 -37.05 1.76 11.71
C GLU A 156 -38.25 0.95 12.24
N GLU A 157 -38.54 1.08 13.51
CA GLU A 157 -39.67 0.39 14.18
C GLU A 157 -40.75 1.41 14.51
N TYR A 158 -41.98 1.09 14.17
CA TYR A 158 -43.15 1.93 14.39
C TYR A 158 -44.23 1.14 15.10
N ASP A 159 -44.66 1.63 16.27
CA ASP A 159 -45.73 0.99 17.09
C ASP A 159 -47.07 0.99 16.35
N SER A 160 -47.36 2.05 15.58
CA SER A 160 -48.55 2.11 14.74
C SER A 160 -48.34 3.02 13.53
N LEU A 161 -48.76 2.56 12.35
CA LEU A 161 -48.73 3.32 11.08
C LEU A 161 -50.07 3.22 10.41
N THR A 162 -50.64 4.36 9.99
CA THR A 162 -51.82 4.36 9.14
C THR A 162 -51.46 3.88 7.72
N GLU A 163 -52.46 3.32 6.98
CA GLU A 163 -52.24 2.83 5.62
C GLU A 163 -51.62 3.90 4.71
N GLU A 164 -52.12 5.14 4.77
CA GLU A 164 -51.63 6.26 3.98
C GLU A 164 -50.15 6.59 4.31
N SER A 165 -49.78 6.53 5.60
CA SER A 165 -48.38 6.80 6.02
C SER A 165 -47.44 5.65 5.72
N LEU A 166 -47.91 4.43 5.70
CA LEU A 166 -47.18 3.26 5.25
C LEU A 166 -46.90 3.33 3.72
N ASP A 167 -47.94 3.62 2.93
CA ASP A 167 -47.78 3.78 1.49
C ASP A 167 -46.86 4.92 1.10
N LEU A 168 -46.92 6.04 1.84
CA LEU A 168 -46.03 7.16 1.60
C LEU A 168 -44.53 6.76 1.86
N LYS A 169 -44.29 6.00 2.92
CA LYS A 169 -42.94 5.50 3.23
C LYS A 169 -42.47 4.44 2.23
N LEU A 170 -43.33 3.53 1.81
CA LEU A 170 -43.02 2.53 0.78
C LEU A 170 -42.84 3.13 -0.61
N SER A 171 -43.35 4.33 -0.84
CA SER A 171 -43.11 5.05 -2.12
C SER A 171 -41.69 5.66 -2.18
N GLU A 172 -40.99 5.80 -1.05
CA GLU A 172 -39.58 6.15 -1.03
C GLU A 172 -38.77 4.98 -1.58
N LYS A 173 -37.74 5.27 -2.36
CA LYS A 173 -36.83 4.23 -2.85
C LYS A 173 -36.09 3.59 -1.69
N ASP A 174 -35.83 2.30 -1.81
CA ASP A 174 -34.96 1.54 -0.90
C ASP A 174 -35.53 1.27 0.49
N ILE A 175 -36.88 1.29 0.65
CA ILE A 175 -37.57 0.87 1.87
C ILE A 175 -38.35 -0.41 1.63
N GLU A 176 -38.12 -1.40 2.47
CA GLU A 176 -38.79 -2.69 2.46
C GLU A 176 -39.40 -2.99 3.84
N VAL A 177 -40.54 -3.68 3.83
CA VAL A 177 -41.17 -4.18 5.09
C VAL A 177 -40.45 -5.46 5.51
N VAL A 178 -40.07 -5.53 6.78
CA VAL A 178 -39.47 -6.74 7.36
C VAL A 178 -40.47 -7.37 8.33
N GLY A 179 -40.94 -8.55 7.98
CA GLY A 179 -41.92 -9.30 8.80
C GLY A 179 -43.36 -9.21 8.29
N GLU A 180 -44.28 -9.70 9.09
CA GLU A 180 -45.70 -9.67 8.77
C GLU A 180 -46.36 -8.36 9.25
N LEU A 181 -47.20 -7.77 8.39
CA LEU A 181 -47.95 -6.58 8.69
C LEU A 181 -49.23 -6.97 9.47
N ASN A 182 -49.31 -6.57 10.72
CA ASN A 182 -50.45 -6.79 11.60
C ASN A 182 -51.42 -5.60 11.52
N PHE A 183 -52.52 -5.78 10.75
CA PHE A 183 -53.54 -4.73 10.66
C PHE A 183 -54.55 -4.83 11.82
N ASN A 184 -54.69 -3.74 12.61
CA ASN A 184 -55.70 -3.64 13.65
C ASN A 184 -56.92 -2.84 13.13
N PRO A 185 -58.11 -3.50 12.96
CA PRO A 185 -59.29 -2.83 12.48
C PRO A 185 -59.91 -1.81 13.45
N ALA A 186 -59.58 -1.89 14.75
CA ALA A 186 -60.09 -0.99 15.77
C ALA A 186 -59.41 0.39 15.71
N THR A 187 -58.12 0.42 15.38
CA THR A 187 -57.33 1.65 15.27
C THR A 187 -57.12 2.10 13.83
N ASN A 188 -57.54 1.28 12.84
CA ASN A 188 -57.32 1.47 11.43
C ASN A 188 -55.83 1.73 11.07
N SER A 189 -54.93 0.99 11.74
CA SER A 189 -53.50 1.12 11.61
C SER A 189 -52.82 -0.24 11.67
N TYR A 190 -51.61 -0.31 11.09
CA TYR A 190 -50.70 -1.45 11.20
C TYR A 190 -49.89 -1.29 12.50
N GLU A 191 -49.85 -2.34 13.32
CA GLU A 191 -49.09 -2.39 14.58
C GLU A 191 -47.77 -3.13 14.38
N ASP A 192 -46.74 -2.73 15.12
CA ASP A 192 -45.40 -3.33 15.13
C ASP A 192 -44.75 -3.40 13.73
N VAL A 193 -44.82 -2.30 12.97
CA VAL A 193 -44.27 -2.23 11.62
C VAL A 193 -42.78 -2.01 11.68
N ARG A 194 -42.02 -2.95 11.12
CA ARG A 194 -40.58 -2.85 10.99
C ARG A 194 -40.21 -2.60 9.51
N LEU A 195 -39.58 -1.46 9.27
CA LEU A 195 -39.11 -1.06 7.96
C LEU A 195 -37.57 -1.18 7.89
N LYS A 196 -37.08 -1.77 6.82
CA LYS A 196 -35.67 -1.81 6.49
C LYS A 196 -35.39 -0.77 5.41
N ARG A 197 -34.56 0.20 5.73
CA ARG A 197 -34.08 1.18 4.77
C ARG A 197 -32.69 0.83 4.34
N SER A 198 -32.46 0.66 3.06
CA SER A 198 -31.16 0.39 2.48
C SER A 198 -30.55 1.68 1.93
N TYR A 199 -29.32 1.99 2.30
CA TYR A 199 -28.56 3.13 1.76
C TYR A 199 -27.44 2.59 0.90
N ASP A 200 -27.43 2.96 -0.36
CA ASP A 200 -26.31 2.67 -1.25
C ASP A 200 -25.16 3.66 -0.94
N MET A 201 -24.15 3.15 -0.25
CA MET A 201 -22.89 3.85 0.07
C MET A 201 -21.77 3.49 -0.89
N SER A 202 -22.08 2.72 -1.93
CA SER A 202 -21.12 2.24 -2.91
C SER A 202 -20.30 3.38 -3.51
N ARG A 203 -19.02 3.14 -3.69
CA ARG A 203 -18.09 4.17 -4.13
C ARG A 203 -16.89 3.59 -4.86
N VAL A 204 -16.30 4.39 -5.72
CA VAL A 204 -14.95 4.12 -6.19
C VAL A 204 -13.98 4.43 -5.05
N LYS A 205 -13.30 3.41 -4.55
CA LYS A 205 -12.22 3.51 -3.57
C LYS A 205 -10.91 3.66 -4.31
N ILE A 206 -10.10 4.62 -3.90
CA ILE A 206 -8.75 4.83 -4.46
C ILE A 206 -7.77 4.73 -3.30
N GLU A 207 -6.71 3.94 -3.46
CA GLU A 207 -5.71 3.74 -2.42
C GLU A 207 -4.30 3.65 -2.99
N ASN A 208 -3.32 4.02 -2.17
CA ASN A 208 -1.91 3.86 -2.51
C ASN A 208 -1.48 2.43 -2.23
N VAL A 209 -0.78 1.83 -3.18
CA VAL A 209 -0.17 0.51 -3.04
C VAL A 209 1.26 0.70 -2.51
N PRO A 210 1.62 0.07 -1.38
CA PRO A 210 3.00 0.08 -0.91
C PRO A 210 3.94 -0.51 -1.97
N PRO A 211 5.12 0.10 -2.19
CA PRO A 211 6.04 -0.35 -3.25
C PRO A 211 6.43 -1.83 -3.12
N GLU A 212 6.56 -2.30 -1.89
CA GLU A 212 6.88 -3.70 -1.58
C GLU A 212 5.78 -4.70 -1.93
N ASN A 213 4.54 -4.23 -2.06
CA ASN A 213 3.39 -5.06 -2.38
C ASN A 213 3.13 -5.15 -3.88
N PHE A 214 3.76 -4.30 -4.67
CA PHE A 214 3.54 -4.23 -6.10
C PHE A 214 4.50 -5.13 -6.87
N LEU A 215 3.95 -5.89 -7.80
CA LEU A 215 4.66 -6.85 -8.63
C LEU A 215 4.41 -6.56 -10.09
N ILE A 216 5.45 -6.62 -10.91
CA ILE A 216 5.34 -6.46 -12.37
C ILE A 216 6.37 -7.32 -13.08
N SER A 217 6.05 -7.82 -14.27
CA SER A 217 7.00 -8.57 -15.10
C SER A 217 8.21 -7.70 -15.50
N ARG A 218 9.41 -8.28 -15.50
CA ARG A 218 10.69 -7.58 -15.74
C ARG A 218 10.80 -6.92 -17.11
N ASP A 219 10.16 -7.51 -18.08
CA ASP A 219 10.18 -7.09 -19.48
C ASP A 219 9.19 -5.96 -19.78
N ALA A 220 8.39 -5.55 -18.80
CA ALA A 220 7.38 -4.52 -18.95
C ALA A 220 7.99 -3.12 -18.92
N SER A 221 7.57 -2.27 -19.87
CA SER A 221 7.84 -0.83 -19.86
C SER A 221 6.70 0.00 -19.26
N SER A 222 5.49 -0.60 -19.19
CA SER A 222 4.29 0.03 -18.63
C SER A 222 3.38 -1.04 -18.03
N ILE A 223 2.40 -0.62 -17.21
CA ILE A 223 1.38 -1.53 -16.67
C ILE A 223 0.54 -2.17 -17.78
N GLU A 224 0.26 -1.45 -18.86
CA GLU A 224 -0.57 -1.92 -19.96
C GLU A 224 0.17 -2.97 -20.83
N ASP A 225 1.48 -2.83 -20.96
CA ASP A 225 2.33 -3.73 -21.75
C ASP A 225 2.65 -5.02 -21.01
N ALA A 226 2.65 -4.99 -19.69
CA ALA A 226 3.03 -6.10 -18.84
C ALA A 226 2.23 -7.38 -19.11
N ASN A 227 2.92 -8.52 -19.07
CA ASN A 227 2.31 -9.84 -19.15
C ASN A 227 1.74 -10.30 -17.79
N PHE A 228 2.34 -9.80 -16.71
CA PHE A 228 1.94 -10.05 -15.34
C PHE A 228 2.08 -8.77 -14.52
N VAL A 229 1.01 -8.41 -13.82
CA VAL A 229 0.98 -7.35 -12.81
C VAL A 229 0.28 -7.90 -11.58
N GLY A 230 0.81 -7.67 -10.39
CA GLY A 230 0.22 -8.18 -9.17
C GLY A 230 0.32 -7.20 -8.01
N VAL A 231 -0.55 -7.41 -7.03
CA VAL A 231 -0.53 -6.72 -5.75
C VAL A 231 -0.70 -7.77 -4.65
N GLN A 232 0.24 -7.81 -3.72
CA GLN A 232 0.12 -8.65 -2.53
C GLN A 232 -0.58 -7.88 -1.42
N ILE A 233 -1.63 -8.49 -0.87
CA ILE A 233 -2.48 -7.90 0.17
C ILE A 233 -2.53 -8.86 1.34
N GLU A 234 -2.44 -8.34 2.56
CA GLU A 234 -2.72 -9.12 3.77
C GLU A 234 -4.21 -9.03 4.08
N MET A 235 -4.88 -10.17 4.11
CA MET A 235 -6.30 -10.26 4.46
C MET A 235 -6.51 -11.20 5.64
N SER A 236 -7.45 -10.87 6.54
CA SER A 236 -7.83 -11.80 7.60
C SER A 236 -8.60 -13.00 7.03
N ARG A 237 -8.48 -14.17 7.65
CA ARG A 237 -9.27 -15.36 7.27
C ARG A 237 -10.77 -15.06 7.30
N SER A 238 -11.20 -14.22 8.24
CA SER A 238 -12.59 -13.77 8.34
C SER A 238 -13.04 -12.99 7.11
N ASP A 239 -12.20 -12.09 6.60
CA ASP A 239 -12.52 -11.27 5.43
C ASP A 239 -12.54 -12.12 4.16
N ILE A 240 -11.59 -13.06 4.02
CA ILE A 240 -11.58 -14.00 2.89
C ILE A 240 -12.87 -14.84 2.87
N ARG A 241 -13.29 -15.40 4.02
CA ARG A 241 -14.54 -16.18 4.12
C ARG A 241 -15.78 -15.33 3.83
N LYS A 242 -15.75 -14.04 4.14
CA LYS A 242 -16.86 -13.13 3.88
C LYS A 242 -16.93 -12.73 2.40
N MET A 243 -15.78 -12.52 1.76
CA MET A 243 -15.73 -12.10 0.35
C MET A 243 -15.90 -13.28 -0.62
N TYR A 244 -15.34 -14.43 -0.28
CA TYR A 244 -15.30 -15.63 -1.13
C TYR A 244 -15.82 -16.85 -0.38
N PRO A 245 -17.12 -16.91 0.02
CA PRO A 245 -17.64 -17.95 0.88
C PRO A 245 -17.51 -19.34 0.26
N ASP A 246 -17.75 -19.48 -1.03
CA ASP A 246 -17.76 -20.77 -1.74
C ASP A 246 -16.34 -21.37 -1.85
N MET A 247 -15.35 -20.53 -2.19
CA MET A 247 -13.96 -20.96 -2.37
C MET A 247 -13.20 -21.07 -1.05
N ALA A 248 -13.59 -20.32 -0.05
CA ALA A 248 -12.98 -20.39 1.27
C ALA A 248 -13.17 -21.73 1.98
N GLU A 249 -14.20 -22.51 1.61
CA GLU A 249 -14.40 -23.88 2.09
C GLU A 249 -13.43 -24.87 1.41
N GLU A 250 -12.95 -24.59 0.21
CA GLU A 250 -11.99 -25.41 -0.52
C GLU A 250 -10.55 -25.23 -0.03
N VAL A 251 -10.25 -24.16 0.70
CA VAL A 251 -8.96 -23.97 1.36
C VAL A 251 -8.85 -24.97 2.52
N SER A 252 -8.33 -26.15 2.20
CA SER A 252 -8.34 -27.32 3.08
C SER A 252 -7.42 -27.18 4.28
N ASP A 253 -6.38 -26.38 4.20
CA ASP A 253 -5.46 -26.15 5.31
C ASP A 253 -4.95 -24.70 5.37
N TRP A 254 -5.62 -23.91 6.19
CA TRP A 254 -5.24 -22.53 6.47
C TRP A 254 -3.90 -22.41 7.21
N SER A 255 -3.38 -23.51 7.78
CA SER A 255 -2.10 -23.52 8.48
C SER A 255 -0.91 -23.64 7.52
N GLU A 256 -1.14 -24.15 6.32
CA GLU A 256 -0.12 -24.23 5.25
C GLU A 256 -0.01 -22.95 4.43
N LEU A 257 -0.98 -22.02 4.57
CA LEU A 257 -0.87 -20.74 3.90
C LEU A 257 0.21 -19.91 4.59
N PRO A 258 1.12 -19.29 3.83
CA PRO A 258 2.14 -18.44 4.40
C PRO A 258 1.45 -17.34 5.23
N SER A 259 1.55 -17.46 6.55
CA SER A 259 1.25 -16.34 7.43
C SER A 259 2.24 -15.23 7.07
N SER A 260 1.78 -14.00 7.02
CA SER A 260 2.53 -12.81 6.63
C SER A 260 3.86 -12.65 7.42
N GLY A 261 4.75 -13.59 7.36
CA GLY A 261 6.00 -13.58 8.13
C GLY A 261 7.00 -14.68 7.84
N GLU A 262 6.64 -15.79 7.24
CA GLU A 262 7.55 -16.95 7.26
C GLU A 262 8.13 -17.40 5.91
N GLU A 263 7.52 -17.16 4.74
CA GLU A 263 8.04 -17.73 3.49
C GLU A 263 8.45 -16.74 2.38
N HIS A 264 8.10 -15.49 2.48
CA HIS A 264 8.67 -14.48 1.59
C HIS A 264 9.84 -13.78 2.32
N SER A 265 10.95 -14.50 2.50
CA SER A 265 12.15 -14.00 3.19
C SER A 265 12.65 -12.65 2.64
N ASN A 266 12.28 -12.33 1.44
CA ASN A 266 12.66 -11.11 0.74
C ASN A 266 11.69 -9.93 1.02
N TYR A 267 10.39 -10.23 1.10
CA TYR A 267 9.36 -9.25 1.46
C TYR A 267 9.44 -8.84 2.94
N SER A 268 9.81 -9.76 3.83
CA SER A 268 9.87 -9.52 5.26
C SER A 268 10.93 -8.50 5.67
N GLU A 269 12.05 -8.41 4.94
CA GLU A 269 13.18 -7.56 5.32
C GLU A 269 12.90 -6.09 5.02
N ASP A 270 12.35 -5.75 3.87
CA ASP A 270 12.02 -4.36 3.50
C ASP A 270 10.84 -3.80 4.31
N VAL A 271 9.81 -4.62 4.53
CA VAL A 271 8.70 -4.27 5.41
C VAL A 271 9.17 -4.12 6.86
N ALA A 272 10.05 -5.00 7.33
CA ALA A 272 10.64 -4.92 8.67
C ALA A 272 11.48 -3.64 8.85
N VAL A 273 12.24 -3.24 7.83
CA VAL A 273 13.01 -2.00 7.83
C VAL A 273 12.09 -0.78 7.90
N ARG A 274 11.08 -0.71 7.03
CA ARG A 274 10.12 0.39 7.04
C ARG A 274 9.39 0.50 8.38
N LYS A 275 8.90 -0.61 8.91
CA LYS A 275 8.21 -0.66 10.21
C LYS A 275 9.13 -0.31 11.37
N ARG A 276 10.39 -0.75 11.34
CA ARG A 276 11.40 -0.40 12.34
C ARG A 276 11.68 1.10 12.36
N VAL A 277 11.84 1.71 11.19
CA VAL A 277 12.13 3.13 11.04
C VAL A 277 10.93 3.99 11.44
N THR A 278 9.71 3.58 11.10
CA THR A 278 8.47 4.29 11.49
C THR A 278 8.03 4.03 12.92
N GLY A 279 8.75 3.16 13.67
CA GLY A 279 8.40 2.80 15.05
C GLY A 279 7.14 1.93 15.15
N GLN A 280 6.62 1.42 14.04
CA GLN A 280 5.52 0.48 14.03
C GLN A 280 6.06 -0.90 14.40
N THR A 281 5.70 -1.38 15.57
CA THR A 281 5.98 -2.75 15.97
C THR A 281 5.12 -3.70 15.14
N TYR A 282 5.74 -4.69 14.56
CA TYR A 282 5.02 -5.79 13.94
C TYR A 282 4.20 -6.48 15.03
N TRP A 283 2.90 -6.40 14.97
CA TRP A 283 2.08 -7.31 15.71
C TRP A 283 2.00 -8.63 14.94
N SER A 284 3.13 -9.36 14.93
CA SER A 284 3.11 -10.75 14.47
C SER A 284 2.30 -11.51 15.50
N GLY A 285 1.10 -11.92 15.14
CA GLY A 285 0.32 -12.87 15.92
C GLY A 285 0.98 -14.26 16.06
N ALA A 286 2.18 -14.41 15.54
CA ALA A 286 3.00 -15.61 15.59
C ALA A 286 4.16 -15.45 16.58
N SER A 287 3.90 -15.11 17.82
CA SER A 287 4.76 -15.56 18.89
C SER A 287 4.21 -16.90 19.36
N ASP A 288 5.05 -17.91 19.36
CA ASP A 288 4.79 -19.34 19.72
C ASP A 288 4.03 -19.56 21.06
N ASP A 289 3.79 -18.50 21.83
CA ASP A 289 3.19 -18.55 23.17
C ASP A 289 1.72 -18.06 23.24
N ASN A 290 1.12 -17.55 22.15
CA ASN A 290 -0.26 -17.08 22.17
C ASN A 290 -1.22 -17.98 21.37
N HIS A 291 -1.57 -19.13 21.96
CA HIS A 291 -2.70 -19.97 21.53
C HIS A 291 -4.08 -19.28 21.62
N ASP A 292 -4.14 -18.00 22.05
CA ASP A 292 -5.40 -17.28 22.28
C ASP A 292 -5.81 -16.32 21.14
N MET A 293 -5.08 -16.27 20.02
CA MET A 293 -5.58 -15.54 18.85
C MET A 293 -6.71 -16.33 18.21
N LEU A 294 -7.87 -15.68 18.12
CA LEU A 294 -9.01 -16.19 17.36
C LEU A 294 -8.52 -16.48 15.93
N GLU A 295 -8.64 -17.71 15.50
CA GLU A 295 -8.25 -18.20 14.17
C GLU A 295 -8.77 -17.29 13.03
N ALA A 296 -9.92 -16.67 13.25
CA ALA A 296 -10.53 -15.72 12.33
C ALA A 296 -9.69 -14.46 12.04
N ASN A 297 -8.81 -14.06 12.96
CA ASN A 297 -8.02 -12.83 12.85
C ASN A 297 -6.59 -13.06 12.33
N ILE A 298 -6.26 -14.28 11.95
CA ILE A 298 -4.96 -14.60 11.35
C ILE A 298 -4.93 -14.01 9.95
N ASN A 299 -3.91 -13.20 9.66
CA ASN A 299 -3.70 -12.64 8.33
C ASN A 299 -3.00 -13.65 7.42
N VAL A 300 -3.49 -13.71 6.20
CA VAL A 300 -2.98 -14.54 5.12
C VAL A 300 -2.57 -13.64 3.97
N ALA A 301 -1.45 -13.95 3.33
CA ALA A 301 -1.03 -13.26 2.12
C ALA A 301 -1.91 -13.71 0.94
N VAL A 302 -2.61 -12.75 0.34
CA VAL A 302 -3.42 -12.94 -0.86
C VAL A 302 -2.74 -12.20 -1.99
N THR A 303 -2.54 -12.88 -3.12
CA THR A 303 -2.00 -12.27 -4.32
C THR A 303 -3.15 -12.00 -5.29
N GLU A 304 -3.39 -10.74 -5.59
CA GLU A 304 -4.28 -10.30 -6.64
C GLU A 304 -3.44 -9.96 -7.87
N CYS A 305 -3.76 -10.55 -9.01
CA CYS A 305 -2.95 -10.36 -10.20
C CYS A 305 -3.78 -10.26 -11.48
N TRP A 306 -3.20 -9.56 -12.44
CA TRP A 306 -3.68 -9.44 -13.80
C TRP A 306 -2.64 -10.07 -14.71
N ILE A 307 -3.02 -11.16 -15.37
CA ILE A 307 -2.13 -11.97 -16.20
C ILE A 307 -2.73 -12.21 -17.58
N LYS A 308 -1.88 -12.12 -18.61
CA LYS A 308 -2.26 -12.50 -19.97
C LYS A 308 -2.03 -13.99 -20.17
N VAL A 309 -3.11 -14.76 -20.27
CA VAL A 309 -3.07 -16.22 -20.40
C VAL A 309 -4.12 -16.74 -21.37
N ASP A 310 -3.75 -17.74 -22.18
CA ASP A 310 -4.64 -18.49 -23.03
C ASP A 310 -5.30 -19.63 -22.22
N ARG A 311 -6.44 -19.33 -21.62
CA ARG A 311 -7.16 -20.28 -20.72
C ARG A 311 -7.99 -21.29 -21.48
N ASP A 312 -8.51 -20.93 -22.66
CA ASP A 312 -9.41 -21.78 -23.46
C ASP A 312 -8.68 -22.61 -24.54
N GLY A 313 -7.41 -22.31 -24.80
CA GLY A 313 -6.56 -23.04 -25.74
C GLY A 313 -6.76 -22.62 -27.21
N ASP A 314 -7.30 -21.43 -27.46
CA ASP A 314 -7.50 -20.91 -28.82
C ASP A 314 -6.22 -20.30 -29.43
N GLY A 315 -5.19 -20.07 -28.62
CA GLY A 315 -3.91 -19.51 -28.99
C GLY A 315 -3.82 -18.01 -28.86
N ILE A 316 -4.83 -17.36 -28.26
CA ILE A 316 -4.89 -15.94 -27.96
C ILE A 316 -4.84 -15.76 -26.45
N ALA A 317 -3.89 -14.97 -25.95
CA ALA A 317 -3.81 -14.69 -24.53
C ALA A 317 -4.77 -13.55 -24.17
N GLU A 318 -5.66 -13.82 -23.23
CA GLU A 318 -6.62 -12.87 -22.69
C GLU A 318 -6.15 -12.32 -21.35
N LEU A 319 -6.52 -11.09 -21.01
CA LEU A 319 -6.23 -10.50 -19.72
C LEU A 319 -7.22 -11.03 -18.70
N LYS A 320 -6.73 -11.76 -17.70
CA LYS A 320 -7.51 -12.31 -16.59
C LYS A 320 -7.13 -11.62 -15.30
N HIS A 321 -8.15 -11.34 -14.50
CA HIS A 321 -8.01 -10.92 -13.10
C HIS A 321 -8.18 -12.14 -12.21
N ILE A 322 -7.16 -12.44 -11.41
CA ILE A 322 -7.10 -13.65 -10.61
C ILE A 322 -6.68 -13.28 -9.20
N ILE A 323 -7.37 -13.85 -8.22
CA ILE A 323 -7.04 -13.69 -6.80
C ILE A 323 -6.74 -15.08 -6.24
N ILE A 324 -5.54 -15.25 -5.69
CA ILE A 324 -5.10 -16.50 -5.11
C ILE A 324 -4.70 -16.35 -3.64
N ALA A 325 -4.98 -17.39 -2.85
CA ALA A 325 -4.46 -17.54 -1.50
C ALA A 325 -3.69 -18.86 -1.41
N GLY A 326 -2.36 -18.77 -1.35
CA GLY A 326 -1.51 -19.95 -1.48
C GLY A 326 -1.71 -20.69 -2.80
N SER A 327 -2.16 -21.94 -2.75
CA SER A 327 -2.44 -22.77 -3.91
C SER A 327 -3.92 -22.79 -4.33
N THR A 328 -4.76 -21.94 -3.76
CA THR A 328 -6.21 -21.93 -4.05
C THR A 328 -6.58 -20.66 -4.81
N ILE A 329 -7.27 -20.81 -5.94
CA ILE A 329 -7.83 -19.69 -6.70
C ILE A 329 -9.14 -19.28 -6.01
N LEU A 330 -9.19 -18.05 -5.48
CA LEU A 330 -10.37 -17.51 -4.83
C LEU A 330 -11.34 -16.87 -5.82
N HIS A 331 -10.81 -16.24 -6.87
CA HIS A 331 -11.58 -15.54 -7.88
C HIS A 331 -10.85 -15.53 -9.22
N GLU A 332 -11.57 -15.70 -10.31
CA GLU A 332 -11.10 -15.58 -11.70
C GLU A 332 -12.15 -14.89 -12.54
N GLU A 333 -11.80 -13.80 -13.22
CA GLU A 333 -12.68 -13.12 -14.14
C GLU A 333 -11.91 -12.54 -15.35
N ASP A 334 -12.63 -12.31 -16.46
CA ASP A 334 -12.08 -11.64 -17.62
C ASP A 334 -12.10 -10.14 -17.40
N CYS A 335 -11.00 -9.48 -17.68
CA CYS A 335 -10.93 -8.02 -17.54
C CYS A 335 -10.37 -7.35 -18.81
N SER A 336 -10.75 -6.10 -19.00
CA SER A 336 -10.32 -5.32 -20.17
C SER A 336 -9.13 -4.40 -19.88
N TYR A 337 -8.84 -4.13 -18.61
CA TYR A 337 -7.77 -3.23 -18.18
C TYR A 337 -7.32 -3.56 -16.75
N VAL A 338 -6.13 -3.10 -16.41
CA VAL A 338 -5.59 -3.21 -15.05
C VAL A 338 -5.93 -1.94 -14.27
N PRO A 339 -6.63 -2.02 -13.11
CA PRO A 339 -7.07 -0.84 -12.34
C PRO A 339 -5.93 -0.26 -11.48
N LEU A 340 -4.78 -0.06 -12.08
CA LEU A 340 -3.58 0.48 -11.43
C LEU A 340 -3.00 1.62 -12.28
N ALA A 341 -2.46 2.63 -11.63
CA ALA A 341 -1.70 3.69 -12.30
C ALA A 341 -0.38 3.93 -11.59
N SER A 342 0.68 4.10 -12.37
CA SER A 342 2.02 4.38 -11.87
C SER A 342 2.39 5.83 -12.05
N LEU A 343 3.21 6.34 -11.14
CA LEU A 343 3.87 7.64 -11.22
C LEU A 343 5.37 7.45 -11.04
N SER A 344 6.15 7.80 -12.06
CA SER A 344 7.61 7.90 -11.97
C SER A 344 8.02 9.37 -12.12
N PRO A 345 8.76 9.96 -11.17
CA PRO A 345 9.18 11.36 -11.27
C PRO A 345 10.25 11.61 -12.34
N PHE A 346 11.12 10.63 -12.57
CA PHE A 346 12.21 10.69 -13.57
C PHE A 346 12.26 9.38 -14.34
N GLU A 347 11.59 9.37 -15.48
CA GLU A 347 11.49 8.18 -16.32
C GLU A 347 12.82 7.82 -16.96
N ILE A 348 13.12 6.52 -16.99
CA ILE A 348 14.17 5.95 -17.82
C ILE A 348 13.48 5.37 -19.07
N PRO A 349 13.88 5.78 -20.30
CA PRO A 349 13.25 5.27 -21.49
C PRO A 349 13.28 3.74 -21.57
N TYR A 350 12.12 3.15 -21.89
CA TYR A 350 11.91 1.69 -22.05
C TYR A 350 11.97 0.86 -20.76
N GLU A 351 12.10 1.50 -19.60
CA GLU A 351 12.10 0.85 -18.30
C GLU A 351 10.86 1.27 -17.47
N PHE A 352 10.26 0.34 -16.77
CA PHE A 352 9.14 0.66 -15.87
C PHE A 352 9.59 1.48 -14.66
N TYR A 353 10.69 1.10 -14.04
CA TYR A 353 11.23 1.80 -12.88
C TYR A 353 12.15 2.95 -13.31
N GLY A 354 11.77 4.16 -12.92
CA GLY A 354 12.58 5.35 -13.16
C GLY A 354 13.65 5.59 -12.09
N LEU A 355 14.04 6.85 -11.92
CA LEU A 355 14.92 7.31 -10.85
C LEU A 355 14.14 8.09 -9.82
N SER A 356 14.58 8.01 -8.56
CA SER A 356 14.06 8.83 -7.46
C SER A 356 14.98 10.01 -7.14
N ILE A 357 14.47 10.99 -6.40
CA ILE A 357 15.33 12.04 -5.84
C ILE A 357 16.37 11.44 -4.90
N ALA A 358 16.00 10.40 -4.14
CA ALA A 358 16.92 9.72 -3.26
C ALA A 358 18.10 9.10 -4.01
N ASP A 359 17.88 8.53 -5.21
CA ASP A 359 18.97 8.03 -6.05
C ASP A 359 19.90 9.16 -6.50
N MET A 360 19.35 10.30 -6.92
CA MET A 360 20.11 11.43 -7.43
C MET A 360 20.92 12.13 -6.33
N THR A 361 20.39 12.22 -5.12
CA THR A 361 21.05 12.90 -3.99
C THR A 361 21.97 11.98 -3.18
N ARG A 362 21.93 10.66 -3.40
CA ARG A 362 22.68 9.66 -2.62
C ARG A 362 24.17 10.00 -2.46
N SER A 363 24.85 10.30 -3.56
CA SER A 363 26.28 10.58 -3.52
C SER A 363 26.61 11.85 -2.71
N THR A 364 25.76 12.87 -2.80
CA THR A 364 25.89 14.10 -2.03
C THR A 364 25.66 13.84 -0.54
N THR A 365 24.57 13.12 -0.20
CA THR A 365 24.24 12.77 1.18
C THR A 365 25.34 11.93 1.84
N LEU A 366 25.90 10.95 1.14
CA LEU A 366 27.01 10.15 1.64
C LEU A 366 28.28 11.00 1.89
N THR A 367 28.61 11.91 0.97
CA THR A 367 29.75 12.81 1.09
C THR A 367 29.56 13.78 2.25
N SER A 368 28.40 14.44 2.32
CA SER A 368 28.03 15.35 3.42
C SER A 368 28.08 14.63 4.77
N THR A 369 27.55 13.43 4.85
CA THR A 369 27.57 12.57 6.04
C THR A 369 29.01 12.25 6.48
N ALA A 370 29.88 11.86 5.55
CA ALA A 370 31.28 11.57 5.85
C ALA A 370 32.02 12.80 6.39
N ILE A 371 31.82 13.97 5.80
CA ILE A 371 32.39 15.23 6.24
C ILE A 371 31.89 15.61 7.64
N LEU A 372 30.58 15.54 7.87
CA LEU A 372 29.96 15.84 9.18
C LEU A 372 30.50 14.92 10.27
N ARG A 373 30.57 13.62 10.02
CA ARG A 373 31.14 12.64 10.95
C ARG A 373 32.58 12.93 11.25
N GLY A 374 33.41 13.14 10.22
CA GLY A 374 34.83 13.49 10.42
C GLY A 374 35.02 14.80 11.18
N PHE A 375 34.19 15.81 10.94
CA PHE A 375 34.23 17.08 11.70
C PHE A 375 33.89 16.87 13.19
N VAL A 376 32.80 16.14 13.48
CA VAL A 376 32.37 15.85 14.86
C VAL A 376 33.43 15.01 15.59
N GLU A 377 33.96 13.97 14.96
CA GLU A 377 34.99 13.11 15.52
C GLU A 377 36.29 13.88 15.79
N ASN A 378 36.72 14.72 14.84
CA ASN A 378 37.91 15.57 15.03
C ASN A 378 37.71 16.57 16.18
N THR A 379 36.51 17.19 16.27
CA THR A 379 36.18 18.09 17.37
C THR A 379 36.20 17.34 18.72
N TYR A 380 35.66 16.12 18.73
CA TYR A 380 35.67 15.27 19.93
C TYR A 380 37.08 14.88 20.33
N LEU A 381 37.91 14.40 19.41
CA LEU A 381 39.32 14.05 19.65
C LEU A 381 40.14 15.25 20.09
N SER A 382 39.89 16.44 19.55
CA SER A 382 40.56 17.67 19.95
C SER A 382 40.22 18.06 21.38
N ASN A 383 38.97 17.91 21.80
CA ASN A 383 38.52 18.22 23.16
C ASN A 383 38.91 17.16 24.18
N TYR A 384 38.96 15.90 23.78
CA TYR A 384 39.27 14.74 24.61
C TYR A 384 40.48 13.96 24.05
N SER A 385 41.57 14.68 23.81
CA SER A 385 42.78 14.04 23.28
C SER A 385 43.26 12.90 24.18
N PRO A 386 43.73 11.78 23.61
CA PRO A 386 44.28 10.67 24.37
C PRO A 386 45.51 11.18 25.18
N LYS A 387 45.56 10.82 26.44
CA LYS A 387 46.67 11.22 27.35
C LYS A 387 47.46 9.99 27.73
N LEU A 388 48.77 10.12 27.69
CA LEU A 388 49.67 9.14 28.28
C LEU A 388 49.79 9.47 29.76
N ALA A 389 49.46 8.53 30.63
CA ALA A 389 49.59 8.68 32.08
C ALA A 389 50.27 7.46 32.69
N ASP A 390 51.19 7.70 33.62
CA ASP A 390 51.82 6.65 34.40
C ASP A 390 50.85 6.21 35.52
N PRO A 391 50.50 4.92 35.60
CA PRO A 391 49.53 4.41 36.57
C PRO A 391 50.03 4.57 38.05
N ASN A 392 51.31 4.80 38.27
CA ASN A 392 51.86 4.98 39.62
C ASN A 392 51.81 6.43 40.09
N VAL A 393 51.49 7.39 39.19
CA VAL A 393 51.57 8.83 39.48
C VAL A 393 50.25 9.52 39.41
N VAL A 394 49.28 8.97 38.63
CA VAL A 394 48.01 9.63 38.34
C VAL A 394 46.84 8.75 38.77
N ASP A 395 45.83 9.35 39.42
CA ASP A 395 44.57 8.69 39.70
C ASP A 395 43.79 8.45 38.43
N PHE A 396 43.75 7.19 37.99
CA PHE A 396 43.07 6.76 36.78
C PHE A 396 41.55 7.02 36.81
N SER A 397 40.92 6.94 37.98
CA SER A 397 39.48 7.16 38.13
C SER A 397 39.14 8.64 37.91
N ALA A 398 39.97 9.55 38.36
CA ALA A 398 39.84 10.99 38.13
C ALA A 398 40.09 11.36 36.65
N LEU A 399 41.02 10.66 35.98
CA LEU A 399 41.34 10.86 34.57
C LEU A 399 40.26 10.34 33.66
N GLN A 400 39.64 9.20 34.01
CA GLN A 400 38.56 8.56 33.23
C GLN A 400 37.24 9.35 33.29
N ASN A 401 36.96 10.02 34.42
CA ASN A 401 35.76 10.81 34.66
C ASN A 401 35.99 12.32 34.55
N MET A 402 36.94 12.75 33.72
CA MET A 402 37.35 14.14 33.61
C MET A 402 36.20 15.05 33.14
N ARG A 403 35.84 16.04 33.97
CA ARG A 403 34.85 17.06 33.64
C ARG A 403 35.54 18.35 33.17
N PRO A 404 34.90 19.17 32.33
CA PRO A 404 35.44 20.47 31.97
C PRO A 404 35.75 21.29 33.22
N LYS A 405 36.97 21.84 33.29
CA LYS A 405 37.48 22.63 34.42
C LYS A 405 37.77 21.86 35.73
N GLN A 406 37.84 20.55 35.69
CA GLN A 406 38.23 19.75 36.87
C GLN A 406 39.71 19.91 37.14
N ILE A 407 40.08 20.23 38.40
CA ILE A 407 41.46 20.24 38.90
C ILE A 407 41.74 18.84 39.45
N ILE A 408 42.74 18.16 38.90
CA ILE A 408 43.22 16.89 39.41
C ILE A 408 44.42 17.21 40.30
N PRO A 409 44.34 17.00 41.61
CA PRO A 409 45.52 17.20 42.51
C PRO A 409 46.51 16.09 42.17
N THR A 410 47.78 16.50 42.04
CA THR A 410 48.97 15.61 41.92
C THR A 410 49.41 15.12 43.27
#